data_ecbaf571da6b183b7a1c9928b481add8
#
_entry.id   ecbaf571da6b183b7a1c9928b481add8
#
_cell.length_a   1.000
_cell.length_b   1.000
_cell.length_c   1.000
_cell.angle_alpha   90.00
_cell.angle_beta   90.00
_cell.angle_gamma   90.00
#
_symmetry.space_group_name_H-M   'P 1'
#
loop_
_entity.id
_entity.type
_entity.pdbx_description
1 polymer ?
#
loop_
_entity_poly.entity_id
_entity_poly.type
_entity_poly.pdbx_seq_one_letter_code
_entity_poly.pdbx_strand_id
1 'polypeptide(L)'
;MGTGLRIIAPDLPGYGWSGPAPHKWAKEDVAADVLALMDAMGLDRVLLVGHDWGAYVGYRMVLAAPERFDGFLALNMAHPWITRRDVLPRLWRFGYQLPLATFGVWVQQHTKFVEKMIFGIGSNLDPETARVFADRFRDPVCARASRDTYRTFVTREIPQSARNPETRRATMPIRALFGLGDVAVHPSWVAAETANADDYTLETVDASHFVIDERPDLVRAKLIALASETA
;
A
#
# COMPACT_ATOMS: atom_id res chain seq x y z
N MET A 1 13.69 -24.02 -2.18
CA MET A 1 12.58 -24.75 -2.82
C MET A 1 11.61 -23.71 -3.34
N GLY A 2 11.20 -23.77 -4.61
CA GLY A 2 10.22 -22.87 -5.19
C GLY A 2 8.84 -23.08 -4.53
N THR A 3 8.06 -22.03 -4.41
CA THR A 3 6.69 -22.10 -3.85
C THR A 3 5.69 -22.76 -4.81
N GLY A 4 6.07 -23.02 -6.05
CA GLY A 4 5.14 -23.41 -7.12
C GLY A 4 4.24 -22.28 -7.63
N LEU A 5 4.34 -21.08 -7.02
CA LEU A 5 3.56 -19.91 -7.41
C LEU A 5 4.25 -19.12 -8.52
N ARG A 6 3.47 -18.67 -9.50
CA ARG A 6 3.89 -17.63 -10.45
C ARG A 6 3.71 -16.26 -9.77
N ILE A 7 4.77 -15.49 -9.68
CA ILE A 7 4.75 -14.14 -9.07
C ILE A 7 4.78 -13.10 -10.16
N ILE A 8 3.90 -12.09 -10.05
CA ILE A 8 3.84 -10.93 -10.93
C ILE A 8 3.90 -9.69 -10.03
N ALA A 9 4.90 -8.86 -10.22
CA ALA A 9 5.13 -7.63 -9.45
C ALA A 9 5.21 -6.44 -10.41
N PRO A 10 4.07 -5.82 -10.76
CA PRO A 10 4.06 -4.68 -11.66
C PRO A 10 4.50 -3.41 -10.93
N ASP A 11 5.25 -2.56 -11.62
CA ASP A 11 5.37 -1.17 -11.22
C ASP A 11 4.03 -0.46 -11.46
N LEU A 12 3.48 0.21 -10.46
CA LEU A 12 2.24 0.96 -10.60
C LEU A 12 2.43 2.16 -11.54
N PRO A 13 1.34 2.67 -12.19
CA PRO A 13 1.45 3.76 -13.16
C PRO A 13 2.25 4.95 -12.66
N GLY A 14 3.31 5.30 -13.37
CA GLY A 14 4.24 6.38 -13.02
C GLY A 14 5.31 6.04 -11.99
N TYR A 15 5.31 4.85 -11.42
CA TYR A 15 6.38 4.36 -10.55
C TYR A 15 7.31 3.39 -11.29
N GLY A 16 8.47 3.14 -10.69
CA GLY A 16 9.47 2.26 -11.25
C GLY A 16 9.81 2.60 -12.71
N TRP A 17 9.58 1.69 -13.62
CA TRP A 17 9.75 1.84 -15.06
C TRP A 17 8.43 1.94 -15.83
N SER A 18 7.30 1.95 -15.15
CA SER A 18 6.00 2.16 -15.79
C SER A 18 5.84 3.58 -16.31
N GLY A 19 5.12 3.71 -17.43
CA GLY A 19 4.76 5.00 -18.02
C GLY A 19 3.92 5.87 -17.08
N PRO A 20 3.77 7.17 -17.41
CA PRO A 20 3.02 8.10 -16.58
C PRO A 20 1.57 7.66 -16.43
N ALA A 21 0.99 7.87 -15.23
CA ALA A 21 -0.42 7.62 -14.99
C ALA A 21 -1.29 8.51 -15.91
N PRO A 22 -2.34 7.98 -16.53
CA PRO A 22 -3.26 8.79 -17.36
C PRO A 22 -4.19 9.67 -16.52
N HIS A 23 -4.19 9.51 -15.22
CA HIS A 23 -5.07 10.18 -14.25
C HIS A 23 -4.29 10.85 -13.10
N LYS A 24 -5.01 11.45 -12.14
CA LYS A 24 -4.44 12.15 -10.97
C LYS A 24 -4.14 11.23 -9.78
N TRP A 25 -3.94 9.97 -10.04
CA TRP A 25 -3.51 9.00 -9.04
C TRP A 25 -4.48 8.83 -7.84
N ALA A 26 -5.78 8.90 -8.07
CA ALA A 26 -6.73 8.38 -7.10
C ALA A 26 -6.56 6.85 -7.02
N LYS A 27 -6.55 6.29 -5.82
CA LYS A 27 -6.24 4.86 -5.64
C LYS A 27 -7.29 3.95 -6.26
N GLU A 28 -8.51 4.44 -6.44
CA GLU A 28 -9.56 3.75 -7.19
C GLU A 28 -9.25 3.70 -8.69
N ASP A 29 -8.70 4.78 -9.27
CA ASP A 29 -8.28 4.81 -10.67
C ASP A 29 -7.10 3.84 -10.89
N VAL A 30 -6.12 3.83 -9.97
CA VAL A 30 -4.98 2.90 -10.01
C VAL A 30 -5.43 1.45 -9.84
N ALA A 31 -6.40 1.19 -8.96
CA ALA A 31 -6.97 -0.14 -8.79
C ALA A 31 -7.64 -0.62 -10.08
N ALA A 32 -8.35 0.26 -10.80
CA ALA A 32 -8.94 -0.06 -12.10
C ALA A 32 -7.87 -0.37 -13.16
N ASP A 33 -6.75 0.38 -13.18
CA ASP A 33 -5.62 0.10 -14.08
C ASP A 33 -5.01 -1.29 -13.83
N VAL A 34 -4.83 -1.67 -12.54
CA VAL A 34 -4.26 -2.98 -12.21
C VAL A 34 -5.24 -4.11 -12.53
N LEU A 35 -6.55 -3.92 -12.32
CA LEU A 35 -7.57 -4.88 -12.77
C LEU A 35 -7.57 -5.03 -14.29
N ALA A 36 -7.45 -3.94 -15.04
CA ALA A 36 -7.33 -3.98 -16.50
C ALA A 36 -6.03 -4.69 -16.96
N LEU A 37 -4.93 -4.52 -16.21
CA LEU A 37 -3.70 -5.27 -16.46
C LEU A 37 -3.92 -6.77 -16.23
N MET A 38 -4.63 -7.17 -15.17
CA MET A 38 -4.98 -8.57 -14.93
C MET A 38 -5.78 -9.15 -16.11
N ASP A 39 -6.76 -8.39 -16.64
CA ASP A 39 -7.55 -8.78 -17.81
C ASP A 39 -6.66 -8.95 -19.06
N ALA A 40 -5.79 -7.99 -19.32
CA ALA A 40 -4.85 -8.03 -20.46
C ALA A 40 -3.86 -9.20 -20.37
N MET A 41 -3.57 -9.69 -19.15
CA MET A 41 -2.70 -10.85 -18.91
C MET A 41 -3.45 -12.17 -18.84
N GLY A 42 -4.79 -12.18 -18.98
CA GLY A 42 -5.62 -13.37 -18.84
C GLY A 42 -5.61 -13.98 -17.44
N LEU A 43 -5.52 -13.14 -16.40
CA LEU A 43 -5.52 -13.57 -15.02
C LEU A 43 -6.93 -13.47 -14.45
N ASP A 44 -7.64 -14.57 -14.34
CA ASP A 44 -9.00 -14.58 -13.82
C ASP A 44 -9.05 -14.37 -12.30
N ARG A 45 -8.23 -15.12 -11.55
CA ARG A 45 -8.13 -15.03 -10.09
C ARG A 45 -6.68 -15.08 -9.63
N VAL A 46 -6.36 -14.34 -8.58
CA VAL A 46 -5.01 -14.27 -8.02
C VAL A 46 -5.05 -14.17 -6.49
N LEU A 47 -3.94 -14.56 -5.86
CA LEU A 47 -3.59 -14.09 -4.52
C LEU A 47 -2.97 -12.71 -4.62
N LEU A 48 -3.50 -11.76 -3.87
CA LEU A 48 -2.99 -10.39 -3.85
C LEU A 48 -2.00 -10.22 -2.69
N VAL A 49 -0.90 -9.54 -2.95
CA VAL A 49 0.02 -9.04 -1.91
C VAL A 49 0.23 -7.56 -2.14
N GLY A 50 0.11 -6.77 -1.10
CA GLY A 50 0.35 -5.33 -1.18
C GLY A 50 1.05 -4.81 0.06
N HIS A 51 1.92 -3.81 -0.12
CA HIS A 51 2.60 -3.09 0.93
C HIS A 51 2.36 -1.59 0.77
N ASP A 52 2.16 -0.86 1.86
CA ASP A 52 1.95 0.59 1.87
C ASP A 52 0.87 1.01 0.85
N TRP A 53 1.13 1.96 -0.05
CA TRP A 53 0.19 2.39 -1.10
C TRP A 53 -0.27 1.24 -1.99
N GLY A 54 0.60 0.24 -2.23
CA GLY A 54 0.21 -0.99 -2.94
C GLY A 54 -0.84 -1.79 -2.19
N ALA A 55 -0.79 -1.85 -0.86
CA ALA A 55 -1.84 -2.48 -0.06
C ALA A 55 -3.14 -1.66 -0.06
N TYR A 56 -3.05 -0.32 -0.02
CA TYR A 56 -4.24 0.51 -0.11
C TYR A 56 -4.94 0.41 -1.47
N VAL A 57 -4.18 0.38 -2.56
CA VAL A 57 -4.70 0.04 -3.90
C VAL A 57 -5.30 -1.36 -3.90
N GLY A 58 -4.63 -2.34 -3.27
CA GLY A 58 -5.12 -3.69 -3.10
C GLY A 58 -6.48 -3.76 -2.42
N TYR A 59 -6.68 -3.02 -1.34
CA TYR A 59 -8.02 -2.91 -0.72
C TYR A 59 -9.07 -2.37 -1.70
N ARG A 60 -8.73 -1.37 -2.53
CA ARG A 60 -9.65 -0.85 -3.55
C ARG A 60 -9.99 -1.89 -4.61
N MET A 61 -9.00 -2.71 -5.01
CA MET A 61 -9.18 -3.80 -5.97
C MET A 61 -10.12 -4.88 -5.41
N VAL A 62 -9.85 -5.39 -4.20
CA VAL A 62 -10.68 -6.46 -3.60
C VAL A 62 -12.10 -6.00 -3.28
N LEU A 63 -12.31 -4.70 -3.06
CA LEU A 63 -13.65 -4.13 -2.88
C LEU A 63 -14.38 -3.82 -4.19
N ALA A 64 -13.65 -3.65 -5.31
CA ALA A 64 -14.23 -3.40 -6.62
C ALA A 64 -14.59 -4.70 -7.34
N ALA A 65 -13.79 -5.76 -7.19
CA ALA A 65 -13.93 -7.03 -7.89
C ALA A 65 -13.55 -8.21 -6.97
N PRO A 66 -14.32 -8.48 -5.90
CA PRO A 66 -13.98 -9.47 -4.88
C PRO A 66 -13.80 -10.88 -5.45
N GLU A 67 -14.51 -11.22 -6.49
CA GLU A 67 -14.46 -12.52 -7.19
C GLU A 67 -13.12 -12.78 -7.88
N ARG A 68 -12.29 -11.75 -8.08
CA ARG A 68 -10.98 -11.85 -8.75
C ARG A 68 -9.84 -12.25 -7.81
N PHE A 69 -10.15 -12.44 -6.52
CA PHE A 69 -9.12 -12.68 -5.50
C PHE A 69 -9.43 -13.90 -4.65
N ASP A 70 -8.46 -14.80 -4.55
CA ASP A 70 -8.53 -15.95 -3.64
C ASP A 70 -8.21 -15.55 -2.20
N GLY A 71 -7.37 -14.54 -2.01
CA GLY A 71 -7.00 -13.99 -0.71
C GLY A 71 -6.12 -12.74 -0.87
N PHE A 72 -5.95 -12.02 0.23
CA PHE A 72 -5.15 -10.80 0.26
C PHE A 72 -4.20 -10.77 1.47
N LEU A 73 -2.89 -10.67 1.21
CA LEU A 73 -1.88 -10.40 2.23
C LEU A 73 -1.56 -8.89 2.23
N ALA A 74 -2.05 -8.18 3.26
CA ALA A 74 -1.88 -6.74 3.40
C ALA A 74 -0.75 -6.42 4.39
N LEU A 75 0.27 -5.67 3.94
CA LEU A 75 1.47 -5.37 4.70
C LEU A 75 1.53 -3.88 5.04
N ASN A 76 1.68 -3.55 6.33
CA ASN A 76 1.93 -2.20 6.86
C ASN A 76 1.05 -1.10 6.24
N MET A 77 -0.26 -1.32 6.14
CA MET A 77 -1.21 -0.32 5.66
C MET A 77 -2.54 -0.42 6.41
N ALA A 78 -3.15 0.74 6.63
CA ALA A 78 -4.49 0.85 7.17
C ALA A 78 -5.54 0.31 6.18
N HIS A 79 -6.54 -0.37 6.69
CA HIS A 79 -7.70 -0.76 5.89
C HIS A 79 -8.63 0.45 5.61
N PRO A 80 -9.49 0.40 4.57
CA PRO A 80 -10.30 1.55 4.16
C PRO A 80 -11.51 1.85 5.09
N TRP A 81 -11.79 0.99 6.05
CA TRP A 81 -12.93 1.13 6.97
C TRP A 81 -12.62 1.92 8.25
N ILE A 82 -11.43 2.54 8.33
CA ILE A 82 -11.09 3.43 9.44
C ILE A 82 -12.03 4.64 9.49
N THR A 83 -12.40 5.04 10.69
CA THR A 83 -13.35 6.13 10.90
C THR A 83 -12.63 7.45 11.19
N ARG A 84 -13.38 8.54 11.13
CA ARG A 84 -12.87 9.86 11.55
C ARG A 84 -12.35 9.87 12.99
N ARG A 85 -12.94 9.08 13.88
CA ARG A 85 -12.52 8.97 15.29
C ARG A 85 -11.14 8.37 15.42
N ASP A 86 -10.79 7.47 14.52
CA ASP A 86 -9.46 6.83 14.51
C ASP A 86 -8.39 7.77 13.97
N VAL A 87 -8.73 8.58 12.96
CA VAL A 87 -7.79 9.45 12.23
C VAL A 87 -7.56 10.78 12.94
N LEU A 88 -8.62 11.47 13.40
CA LEU A 88 -8.52 12.83 13.93
C LEU A 88 -7.46 13.02 15.04
N PRO A 89 -7.35 12.15 16.05
CA PRO A 89 -6.35 12.33 17.11
C PRO A 89 -4.90 12.21 16.62
N ARG A 90 -4.70 11.65 15.42
CA ARG A 90 -3.40 11.32 14.86
C ARG A 90 -3.15 11.99 13.50
N LEU A 91 -3.94 13.00 13.16
CA LEU A 91 -3.86 13.71 11.88
C LEU A 91 -2.47 14.32 11.63
N TRP A 92 -1.75 14.68 12.69
CA TRP A 92 -0.37 15.17 12.62
C TRP A 92 0.61 14.21 11.96
N ARG A 93 0.33 12.89 11.98
CA ARG A 93 1.16 11.86 11.33
C ARG A 93 1.20 12.03 9.80
N PHE A 94 0.20 12.67 9.21
CA PHE A 94 0.20 12.99 7.79
C PHE A 94 1.00 14.25 7.44
N GLY A 95 1.60 14.93 8.43
CA GLY A 95 2.36 16.17 8.22
C GLY A 95 3.52 16.04 7.24
N TYR A 96 4.20 14.88 7.21
CA TYR A 96 5.27 14.59 6.26
C TYR A 96 4.78 14.54 4.80
N GLN A 97 3.49 14.32 4.58
CA GLN A 97 2.90 14.25 3.25
C GLN A 97 2.69 15.63 2.62
N LEU A 98 2.64 16.71 3.44
CA LEU A 98 2.38 18.05 2.94
C LEU A 98 3.47 18.57 1.97
N PRO A 99 4.77 18.45 2.25
CA PRO A 99 5.81 18.80 1.29
C PRO A 99 5.70 18.01 -0.02
N LEU A 100 5.35 16.72 0.05
CA LEU A 100 5.19 15.85 -1.11
C LEU A 100 3.94 16.24 -1.92
N ALA A 101 2.81 16.52 -1.26
CA ALA A 101 1.56 16.89 -1.90
C ALA A 101 1.60 18.27 -2.58
N THR A 102 2.45 19.19 -2.09
CA THR A 102 2.54 20.58 -2.57
C THR A 102 3.69 20.78 -3.56
N PHE A 103 4.90 20.75 -3.07
CA PHE A 103 6.14 20.97 -3.83
C PHE A 103 6.82 19.65 -4.24
N GLY A 104 6.08 18.54 -4.23
CA GLY A 104 6.62 17.19 -4.28
C GLY A 104 7.63 16.94 -5.39
N VAL A 105 7.40 17.42 -6.61
CA VAL A 105 8.35 17.21 -7.72
C VAL A 105 9.71 17.88 -7.39
N TRP A 106 9.69 19.14 -6.98
CA TRP A 106 10.91 19.88 -6.64
C TRP A 106 11.63 19.26 -5.43
N VAL A 107 10.86 18.93 -4.38
CA VAL A 107 11.40 18.34 -3.14
C VAL A 107 12.12 17.03 -3.43
N GLN A 108 11.52 16.16 -4.23
CA GLN A 108 12.06 14.84 -4.57
C GLN A 108 13.30 14.93 -5.47
N GLN A 109 13.31 15.87 -6.39
CA GLN A 109 14.43 16.00 -7.36
C GLN A 109 15.64 16.75 -6.80
N HIS A 110 15.43 17.71 -5.89
CA HIS A 110 16.48 18.65 -5.49
C HIS A 110 16.89 18.55 -4.03
N THR A 111 16.23 17.69 -3.24
CA THR A 111 16.55 17.53 -1.81
C THR A 111 16.78 16.07 -1.43
N LYS A 112 17.26 15.85 -0.21
CA LYS A 112 17.38 14.54 0.41
C LYS A 112 16.13 14.18 1.24
N PHE A 113 14.99 14.83 0.99
CA PHE A 113 13.79 14.65 1.80
C PHE A 113 13.29 13.20 1.76
N VAL A 114 13.18 12.60 0.56
CA VAL A 114 12.70 11.21 0.40
C VAL A 114 13.67 10.22 1.04
N GLU A 115 14.97 10.38 0.83
CA GLU A 115 15.99 9.55 1.47
C GLU A 115 15.84 9.58 3.00
N LYS A 116 15.75 10.79 3.58
CA LYS A 116 15.56 10.96 5.04
C LYS A 116 14.23 10.40 5.53
N MET A 117 13.18 10.53 4.73
CA MET A 117 11.85 9.99 5.05
C MET A 117 11.91 8.46 5.09
N ILE A 118 12.49 7.83 4.09
CA ILE A 118 12.63 6.37 4.03
C ILE A 118 13.44 5.86 5.24
N PHE A 119 14.58 6.49 5.55
CA PHE A 119 15.34 6.15 6.76
C PHE A 119 14.56 6.38 8.06
N GLY A 120 13.71 7.39 8.11
CA GLY A 120 12.92 7.72 9.30
C GLY A 120 11.77 6.74 9.56
N ILE A 121 11.22 6.11 8.52
CA ILE A 121 10.12 5.15 8.62
C ILE A 121 10.60 3.69 8.56
N GLY A 122 11.79 3.44 8.02
CA GLY A 122 12.43 2.13 7.85
C GLY A 122 13.67 1.99 8.72
N SER A 123 13.48 1.82 10.04
CA SER A 123 14.58 1.85 11.00
C SER A 123 15.65 0.77 10.79
N ASN A 124 15.29 -0.35 10.17
CA ASN A 124 16.17 -1.49 9.93
C ASN A 124 16.40 -1.75 8.43
N LEU A 125 15.96 -0.84 7.56
CA LEU A 125 16.17 -0.98 6.13
C LEU A 125 17.67 -0.79 5.80
N ASP A 126 18.21 -1.67 4.97
CA ASP A 126 19.59 -1.53 4.48
C ASP A 126 19.80 -0.17 3.78
N PRO A 127 20.87 0.58 4.13
CA PRO A 127 21.11 1.91 3.58
C PRO A 127 21.25 1.97 2.06
N GLU A 128 21.78 0.94 1.42
CA GLU A 128 21.89 0.89 -0.04
C GLU A 128 20.52 0.73 -0.68
N THR A 129 19.70 -0.18 -0.16
CA THR A 129 18.30 -0.37 -0.57
C THR A 129 17.48 0.92 -0.42
N ALA A 130 17.62 1.61 0.71
CA ALA A 130 16.94 2.89 0.94
C ALA A 130 17.34 3.96 -0.09
N ARG A 131 18.62 4.02 -0.48
CA ARG A 131 19.09 4.94 -1.52
C ARG A 131 18.54 4.57 -2.89
N VAL A 132 18.53 3.29 -3.26
CA VAL A 132 17.95 2.83 -4.54
C VAL A 132 16.49 3.28 -4.64
N PHE A 133 15.70 3.11 -3.58
CA PHE A 133 14.33 3.59 -3.54
C PHE A 133 14.27 5.12 -3.68
N ALA A 134 15.06 5.86 -2.91
CA ALA A 134 15.04 7.32 -2.93
C ALA A 134 15.47 7.90 -4.28
N ASP A 135 16.49 7.33 -4.92
CA ASP A 135 17.00 7.82 -6.19
C ASP A 135 16.00 7.65 -7.32
N ARG A 136 15.13 6.64 -7.25
CA ARG A 136 14.07 6.46 -8.23
C ARG A 136 13.07 7.63 -8.25
N PHE A 137 12.82 8.28 -7.12
CA PHE A 137 11.97 9.46 -7.03
C PHE A 137 12.59 10.75 -7.62
N ARG A 138 13.84 10.71 -8.08
CA ARG A 138 14.45 11.82 -8.85
C ARG A 138 13.98 11.85 -10.30
N ASP A 139 13.50 10.71 -10.82
CA ASP A 139 12.89 10.65 -12.14
C ASP A 139 11.63 11.55 -12.19
N PRO A 140 11.48 12.40 -13.23
CA PRO A 140 10.34 13.32 -13.31
C PRO A 140 8.97 12.65 -13.37
N VAL A 141 8.87 11.43 -13.90
CA VAL A 141 7.61 10.67 -13.98
C VAL A 141 7.26 10.16 -12.59
N CYS A 142 8.22 9.50 -11.90
CA CYS A 142 8.04 9.04 -10.53
C CYS A 142 7.75 10.19 -9.55
N ALA A 143 8.45 11.30 -9.67
CA ALA A 143 8.24 12.47 -8.81
C ALA A 143 6.83 13.05 -8.98
N ARG A 144 6.29 13.07 -10.20
CA ARG A 144 4.91 13.50 -10.47
C ARG A 144 3.89 12.51 -9.92
N ALA A 145 4.07 11.22 -10.17
CA ALA A 145 3.19 10.18 -9.65
C ALA A 145 3.14 10.21 -8.12
N SER A 146 4.29 10.28 -7.45
CA SER A 146 4.38 10.40 -6.00
C SER A 146 3.68 11.66 -5.47
N ARG A 147 3.94 12.84 -6.07
CA ARG A 147 3.21 14.06 -5.71
C ARG A 147 1.70 13.87 -5.83
N ASP A 148 1.23 13.30 -6.94
CA ASP A 148 -0.19 13.16 -7.21
C ASP A 148 -0.82 12.10 -6.28
N THR A 149 -0.09 11.05 -5.90
CA THR A 149 -0.48 10.08 -4.87
C THR A 149 -0.83 10.77 -3.55
N TYR A 150 0.12 11.54 -2.99
CA TYR A 150 -0.08 12.23 -1.72
C TYR A 150 -1.10 13.37 -1.84
N ARG A 151 -1.06 14.13 -2.93
CA ARG A 151 -1.99 15.25 -3.15
C ARG A 151 -3.43 14.77 -3.22
N THR A 152 -3.71 13.75 -4.02
CA THR A 152 -5.06 13.19 -4.16
C THR A 152 -5.53 12.59 -2.84
N PHE A 153 -4.66 11.92 -2.10
CA PHE A 153 -5.00 11.38 -0.78
C PHE A 153 -5.43 12.49 0.18
N VAL A 154 -4.62 13.52 0.35
CA VAL A 154 -4.89 14.60 1.32
C VAL A 154 -6.06 15.48 0.90
N THR A 155 -6.18 15.82 -0.40
CA THR A 155 -7.17 16.81 -0.87
C THR A 155 -8.50 16.22 -1.28
N ARG A 156 -8.55 14.93 -1.64
CA ARG A 156 -9.77 14.26 -2.15
C ARG A 156 -10.18 13.09 -1.28
N GLU A 157 -9.29 12.11 -1.06
CA GLU A 157 -9.67 10.82 -0.50
C GLU A 157 -9.96 10.89 1.00
N ILE A 158 -9.12 11.57 1.80
CA ILE A 158 -9.40 11.79 3.23
C ILE A 158 -10.73 12.56 3.43
N PRO A 159 -10.98 13.70 2.75
CA PRO A 159 -12.27 14.37 2.86
C PRO A 159 -13.46 13.54 2.38
N GLN A 160 -13.28 12.73 1.33
CA GLN A 160 -14.32 11.86 0.81
C GLN A 160 -14.66 10.74 1.80
N SER A 161 -13.66 10.02 2.33
CA SER A 161 -13.85 8.99 3.34
C SER A 161 -14.49 9.53 4.62
N ALA A 162 -14.20 10.79 4.95
CA ALA A 162 -14.80 11.45 6.10
C ALA A 162 -16.30 11.76 5.92
N ARG A 163 -16.76 11.94 4.68
CA ARG A 163 -18.18 12.21 4.33
C ARG A 163 -18.94 10.94 4.01
N ASN A 164 -18.29 10.03 3.28
CA ASN A 164 -18.84 8.76 2.82
C ASN A 164 -17.88 7.63 3.24
N PRO A 165 -18.00 7.10 4.47
CA PRO A 165 -17.20 5.98 4.92
C PRO A 165 -17.37 4.77 4.01
N GLU A 166 -16.31 3.98 3.86
CA GLU A 166 -16.35 2.73 3.12
C GLU A 166 -17.25 1.72 3.83
N THR A 167 -18.19 1.13 3.09
CA THR A 167 -19.18 0.17 3.61
C THR A 167 -19.19 -1.15 2.86
N ARG A 168 -18.47 -1.23 1.73
CA ARG A 168 -18.35 -2.49 0.97
C ARG A 168 -17.63 -3.54 1.80
N ARG A 169 -18.00 -4.79 1.61
CA ARG A 169 -17.44 -5.93 2.34
C ARG A 169 -16.37 -6.65 1.51
N ALA A 170 -15.31 -7.05 2.19
CA ALA A 170 -14.37 -8.01 1.64
C ALA A 170 -14.83 -9.43 1.99
N THR A 171 -14.96 -10.28 1.00
CA THR A 171 -15.49 -11.66 1.13
C THR A 171 -14.40 -12.73 1.09
N MET A 172 -13.19 -12.37 0.63
CA MET A 172 -12.02 -13.26 0.63
C MET A 172 -11.25 -13.14 1.95
N PRO A 173 -10.44 -14.15 2.29
CA PRO A 173 -9.52 -14.06 3.43
C PRO A 173 -8.53 -12.89 3.27
N ILE A 174 -8.47 -12.03 4.30
CA ILE A 174 -7.45 -10.98 4.41
C ILE A 174 -6.52 -11.31 5.58
N ARG A 175 -5.24 -11.43 5.30
CA ARG A 175 -4.19 -11.63 6.28
C ARG A 175 -3.35 -10.35 6.35
N ALA A 176 -3.49 -9.58 7.44
CA ALA A 176 -2.72 -8.38 7.66
C ALA A 176 -1.48 -8.70 8.49
N LEU A 177 -0.31 -8.24 8.05
CA LEU A 177 0.94 -8.29 8.80
C LEU A 177 1.43 -6.87 9.04
N PHE A 178 1.69 -6.52 10.30
CA PHE A 178 2.00 -5.15 10.67
C PHE A 178 3.24 -5.08 11.59
N GLY A 179 4.22 -4.27 11.17
CA GLY A 179 5.41 -3.95 11.96
C GLY A 179 5.08 -2.96 13.08
N LEU A 180 5.31 -3.34 14.34
CA LEU A 180 5.00 -2.51 15.51
C LEU A 180 5.83 -1.22 15.57
N GLY A 181 7.01 -1.20 14.93
CA GLY A 181 7.88 -0.03 14.79
C GLY A 181 7.46 0.94 13.68
N ASP A 182 6.35 0.71 12.99
CA ASP A 182 5.86 1.60 11.93
C ASP A 182 5.47 2.97 12.50
N VAL A 183 6.18 4.01 12.07
CA VAL A 183 5.90 5.40 12.48
C VAL A 183 5.00 6.13 11.48
N ALA A 184 4.81 5.61 10.27
CA ALA A 184 3.94 6.20 9.24
C ALA A 184 2.48 5.81 9.47
N VAL A 185 2.19 4.53 9.60
CA VAL A 185 0.87 4.00 9.87
C VAL A 185 0.71 3.73 11.37
N HIS A 186 -0.44 4.04 11.94
CA HIS A 186 -0.68 3.77 13.36
C HIS A 186 -1.31 2.38 13.54
N PRO A 187 -0.88 1.57 14.53
CA PRO A 187 -1.43 0.23 14.77
C PRO A 187 -2.94 0.19 14.90
N SER A 188 -3.57 1.21 15.52
CA SER A 188 -5.04 1.28 15.64
C SER A 188 -5.78 1.45 14.31
N TRP A 189 -5.08 1.80 13.22
CA TRP A 189 -5.67 1.89 11.87
C TRP A 189 -5.66 0.55 11.14
N VAL A 190 -4.97 -0.41 11.70
CA VAL A 190 -4.85 -1.77 11.18
C VAL A 190 -5.57 -2.76 12.11
N ALA A 191 -5.63 -2.44 13.42
CA ALA A 191 -6.36 -3.23 14.38
C ALA A 191 -7.84 -3.27 13.98
N ALA A 192 -8.30 -4.45 13.71
CA ALA A 192 -9.57 -4.57 13.06
C ALA A 192 -10.45 -5.58 13.75
N GLU A 193 -11.46 -5.05 14.36
CA GLU A 193 -12.76 -5.69 14.28
C GLU A 193 -13.44 -5.08 13.03
N THR A 194 -13.18 -5.61 11.85
CA THR A 194 -13.84 -5.08 10.67
C THR A 194 -15.16 -5.80 10.49
N ALA A 195 -16.24 -5.19 10.90
CA ALA A 195 -17.58 -5.65 10.52
C ALA A 195 -17.75 -5.78 8.98
N ASN A 196 -16.79 -5.26 8.23
CA ASN A 196 -16.79 -5.21 6.77
C ASN A 196 -15.81 -6.20 6.10
N ALA A 197 -15.28 -7.17 6.83
CA ALA A 197 -14.51 -8.27 6.25
C ALA A 197 -15.02 -9.59 6.85
N ASP A 198 -15.27 -10.58 6.00
CA ASP A 198 -15.82 -11.88 6.44
C ASP A 198 -14.76 -12.71 7.15
N ASP A 199 -13.52 -12.62 6.70
CA ASP A 199 -12.36 -13.30 7.29
C ASP A 199 -11.13 -12.36 7.28
N TYR A 200 -10.86 -11.74 8.43
CA TYR A 200 -9.75 -10.82 8.61
C TYR A 200 -8.93 -11.24 9.83
N THR A 201 -7.63 -11.39 9.65
CA THR A 201 -6.70 -11.60 10.75
C THR A 201 -5.58 -10.59 10.70
N LEU A 202 -5.15 -10.09 11.87
CA LEU A 202 -4.00 -9.22 12.03
C LEU A 202 -2.93 -9.93 12.85
N GLU A 203 -1.72 -9.98 12.31
CA GLU A 203 -0.53 -10.37 13.06
C GLU A 203 0.42 -9.17 13.16
N THR A 204 1.01 -8.98 14.32
CA THR A 204 2.00 -7.95 14.54
C THR A 204 3.39 -8.55 14.73
N VAL A 205 4.41 -7.84 14.29
CA VAL A 205 5.81 -8.31 14.31
C VAL A 205 6.74 -7.19 14.70
N ASP A 206 7.88 -7.55 15.27
CA ASP A 206 8.98 -6.63 15.50
C ASP A 206 9.69 -6.33 14.17
N ALA A 207 9.20 -5.28 13.52
CA ALA A 207 9.70 -4.70 12.28
C ALA A 207 9.21 -3.26 12.17
N SER A 208 9.81 -2.48 11.28
CA SER A 208 9.36 -1.12 10.96
C SER A 208 8.34 -1.13 9.80
N HIS A 209 8.23 -0.01 9.09
CA HIS A 209 7.32 0.12 7.96
C HIS A 209 7.63 -0.85 6.81
N PHE A 210 8.91 -1.12 6.53
CA PHE A 210 9.35 -1.98 5.42
C PHE A 210 9.43 -3.46 5.84
N VAL A 211 8.36 -4.02 6.38
CA VAL A 211 8.30 -5.40 6.86
C VAL A 211 8.68 -6.43 5.78
N ILE A 212 8.42 -6.12 4.51
CA ILE A 212 8.77 -7.00 3.38
C ILE A 212 10.29 -7.13 3.20
N ASP A 213 11.03 -6.05 3.44
CA ASP A 213 12.49 -6.02 3.33
C ASP A 213 13.19 -6.50 4.61
N GLU A 214 12.58 -6.21 5.77
CA GLU A 214 13.14 -6.55 7.08
C GLU A 214 12.87 -8.01 7.49
N ARG A 215 11.75 -8.56 7.06
CA ARG A 215 11.30 -9.93 7.43
C ARG A 215 10.81 -10.73 6.22
N PRO A 216 11.63 -10.85 5.15
CA PRO A 216 11.21 -11.48 3.89
C PRO A 216 10.79 -12.95 4.06
N ASP A 217 11.46 -13.69 4.96
CA ASP A 217 11.10 -15.09 5.22
C ASP A 217 9.73 -15.23 5.88
N LEU A 218 9.36 -14.31 6.78
CA LEU A 218 8.05 -14.30 7.41
C LEU A 218 6.96 -13.95 6.39
N VAL A 219 7.17 -12.90 5.59
CA VAL A 219 6.24 -12.52 4.52
C VAL A 219 6.02 -13.67 3.55
N ARG A 220 7.11 -14.35 3.14
CA ARG A 220 7.04 -15.54 2.30
C ARG A 220 6.23 -16.68 2.96
N ALA A 221 6.47 -16.95 4.25
CA ALA A 221 5.74 -17.98 4.97
C ALA A 221 4.24 -17.67 5.04
N LYS A 222 3.87 -16.41 5.28
CA LYS A 222 2.46 -15.96 5.29
C LYS A 222 1.80 -16.10 3.92
N LEU A 223 2.51 -15.75 2.85
CA LEU A 223 2.00 -15.94 1.49
C LEU A 223 1.75 -17.42 1.17
N ILE A 224 2.67 -18.31 1.55
CA ILE A 224 2.51 -19.75 1.34
C ILE A 224 1.33 -20.30 2.16
N ALA A 225 1.18 -19.87 3.41
CA ALA A 225 0.07 -20.26 4.25
C ALA A 225 -1.26 -19.82 3.63
N LEU A 226 -1.39 -18.57 3.21
CA LEU A 226 -2.59 -18.05 2.55
C LEU A 226 -2.89 -18.84 1.25
N ALA A 227 -1.87 -19.14 0.44
CA ALA A 227 -2.04 -19.96 -0.77
C ALA A 227 -2.57 -21.35 -0.47
N SER A 228 -2.17 -21.93 0.68
CA SER A 228 -2.63 -23.26 1.10
C SER A 228 -4.04 -23.23 1.71
N GLU A 229 -4.44 -22.11 2.31
CA GLU A 229 -5.80 -21.91 2.84
C GLU A 229 -6.85 -21.78 1.73
N THR A 230 -6.45 -21.31 0.57
CA THR A 230 -7.35 -20.91 -0.54
C THR A 230 -7.26 -21.84 -1.76
N ALA A 231 -6.43 -22.89 -1.70
CA ALA A 231 -6.29 -23.94 -2.74
C ALA A 231 -7.40 -25.03 -2.61
#